data_60002acd8875d60a2b5e3970e9b9ef58
#
_entry.id   60002acd8875d60a2b5e3970e9b9ef58
#
_cell.length_a   1.000
_cell.length_b   1.000
_cell.length_c   1.000
_cell.angle_alpha   90.00
_cell.angle_beta   90.00
_cell.angle_gamma   90.00
#
_symmetry.space_group_name_H-M   'P 1'
#
loop_
_entity.id
_entity.type
_entity.pdbx_description
1 polymer ?
#
loop_
_entity_poly.entity_id
_entity_poly.type
_entity_poly.pdbx_seq_one_letter_code
_entity_poly.pdbx_strand_id
1 'polypeptide(L)'
;MSSGKDSPVSKFIQQIDIKRLRSVFENLETFKLKRSGTKGNGGFEWKLKPTTFYNQVTLTYHDSYSTKSVKVFPNGSIQVAGCCDLFDCKRIITQLIYIFKTFLEMENQVPVDSFRVVMINSNFSLNYNINLMKVAKHFENHSDIFKVSFEPDRYSAVKIKFQPAQDMKEITTSIFSTGKIIITGAETLKEIAFGYNIINQHINEEPQIRVSPTEEKDVFDVFLGHKCEPMIEHLRGKGFQSWLQ
;
A
#
# COMPACT_ATOMS: atom_id res chain seq x y z
N MET A 1 -42.73 22.28 1.73
CA MET A 1 -43.08 21.01 2.40
C MET A 1 -42.27 19.93 1.75
N SER A 2 -41.11 19.61 2.31
CA SER A 2 -40.22 18.56 1.84
C SER A 2 -40.21 17.50 2.93
N SER A 3 -40.94 16.41 2.70
CA SER A 3 -40.93 15.24 3.55
C SER A 3 -39.62 14.50 3.28
N GLY A 4 -38.63 14.66 4.16
CA GLY A 4 -37.47 13.78 4.22
C GLY A 4 -37.98 12.38 4.52
N LYS A 5 -37.93 11.53 3.52
CA LYS A 5 -38.12 10.08 3.72
C LYS A 5 -36.86 9.57 4.42
N ASP A 6 -36.96 9.38 5.73
CA ASP A 6 -35.99 8.56 6.46
C ASP A 6 -35.96 7.18 5.82
N SER A 7 -34.83 6.86 5.18
CA SER A 7 -34.61 5.56 4.62
C SER A 7 -34.66 4.53 5.75
N PRO A 8 -35.42 3.42 5.62
CA PRO A 8 -35.50 2.40 6.64
C PRO A 8 -34.14 1.75 6.99
N VAL A 9 -33.13 1.93 6.14
CA VAL A 9 -31.77 1.44 6.31
C VAL A 9 -31.03 2.14 7.46
N SER A 10 -31.36 3.40 7.78
CA SER A 10 -30.70 4.15 8.86
C SER A 10 -31.05 3.64 10.28
N LYS A 11 -32.08 2.84 10.43
CA LYS A 11 -32.54 2.33 11.74
C LYS A 11 -31.86 1.05 12.21
N PHE A 12 -31.07 0.39 11.36
CA PHE A 12 -30.42 -0.90 11.68
C PHE A 12 -28.90 -0.83 11.90
N ILE A 13 -28.29 0.33 11.75
CA ILE A 13 -26.88 0.49 12.08
C ILE A 13 -26.76 0.60 13.59
N GLN A 14 -26.44 -0.53 14.25
CA GLN A 14 -26.10 -0.51 15.66
C GLN A 14 -24.85 0.31 15.89
N GLN A 15 -24.92 1.31 16.76
CA GLN A 15 -23.74 2.03 17.19
C GLN A 15 -22.79 1.09 17.91
N ILE A 16 -21.51 1.14 17.56
CA ILE A 16 -20.47 0.34 18.21
C ILE A 16 -19.95 1.12 19.42
N ASP A 17 -20.02 0.51 20.61
CA ASP A 17 -19.37 1.04 21.79
C ASP A 17 -17.84 0.86 21.64
N ILE A 18 -17.18 1.89 21.11
CA ILE A 18 -15.74 1.87 20.88
C ILE A 18 -14.92 1.87 22.18
N LYS A 19 -15.47 2.36 23.30
CA LYS A 19 -14.79 2.31 24.61
C LYS A 19 -14.75 0.87 25.09
N ARG A 20 -15.90 0.18 25.05
CA ARG A 20 -16.00 -1.24 25.39
C ARG A 20 -15.12 -2.09 24.45
N LEU A 21 -15.17 -1.82 23.14
CA LEU A 21 -14.31 -2.52 22.17
C LEU A 21 -12.82 -2.34 22.47
N ARG A 22 -12.41 -1.13 22.83
CA ARG A 22 -11.00 -0.85 23.20
C ARG A 22 -10.63 -1.65 24.45
N SER A 23 -11.45 -1.61 25.50
CA SER A 23 -11.23 -2.38 26.74
C SER A 23 -11.15 -3.88 26.48
N VAL A 24 -11.96 -4.43 25.56
CA VAL A 24 -11.87 -5.83 25.16
C VAL A 24 -10.48 -6.16 24.62
N PHE A 25 -9.92 -5.34 23.73
CA PHE A 25 -8.59 -5.58 23.16
C PHE A 25 -7.42 -5.23 24.10
N GLU A 26 -7.63 -4.37 25.08
CA GLU A 26 -6.65 -4.08 26.13
C GLU A 26 -6.52 -5.24 27.12
N ASN A 27 -7.64 -5.88 27.48
CA ASN A 27 -7.69 -6.97 28.45
C ASN A 27 -7.38 -8.35 27.83
N LEU A 28 -7.56 -8.49 26.53
CA LEU A 28 -7.19 -9.70 25.81
C LEU A 28 -5.74 -9.61 25.41
N GLU A 29 -4.84 -10.19 26.19
CA GLU A 29 -3.38 -10.15 25.96
C GLU A 29 -2.96 -10.53 24.55
N THR A 30 -3.78 -11.25 23.81
CA THR A 30 -3.71 -11.41 22.34
C THR A 30 -4.80 -12.38 21.86
N PHE A 31 -5.63 -11.95 20.93
CA PHE A 31 -6.41 -12.86 20.09
C PHE A 31 -5.45 -13.58 19.14
N LYS A 32 -4.83 -14.65 19.65
CA LYS A 32 -3.96 -15.51 18.85
C LYS A 32 -4.62 -16.83 18.63
N LEU A 33 -4.92 -17.18 17.39
CA LEU A 33 -5.23 -18.55 17.03
C LEU A 33 -4.00 -19.18 16.38
N LYS A 34 -3.34 -20.09 17.08
CA LYS A 34 -2.33 -20.97 16.48
C LYS A 34 -3.05 -22.14 15.84
N ARG A 35 -2.86 -22.38 14.58
CA ARG A 35 -3.36 -23.58 13.90
C ARG A 35 -2.57 -24.78 14.42
N SER A 36 -3.23 -25.67 15.16
CA SER A 36 -2.66 -26.92 15.66
C SER A 36 -2.34 -27.84 14.47
N GLY A 37 -1.12 -28.35 14.39
CA GLY A 37 -0.80 -29.53 13.58
C GLY A 37 -0.05 -29.33 12.27
N THR A 38 0.31 -28.13 11.86
CA THR A 38 1.20 -27.91 10.69
C THR A 38 2.45 -27.15 11.07
N LYS A 39 3.61 -27.61 10.60
CA LYS A 39 4.89 -26.89 10.64
C LYS A 39 4.83 -25.69 9.69
N GLY A 40 3.86 -24.82 9.86
CA GLY A 40 3.68 -23.63 9.06
C GLY A 40 2.92 -22.60 9.87
N ASN A 41 3.26 -21.33 9.72
CA ASN A 41 2.70 -20.17 10.41
C ASN A 41 1.20 -19.94 10.08
N GLY A 42 0.35 -20.94 10.29
CA GLY A 42 -1.09 -20.88 10.08
C GLY A 42 -1.79 -20.35 11.32
N GLY A 43 -1.90 -19.06 11.47
CA GLY A 43 -2.62 -18.42 12.56
C GLY A 43 -2.94 -16.98 12.23
N PHE A 44 -3.71 -16.33 13.09
CA PHE A 44 -3.93 -14.90 13.01
C PHE A 44 -3.79 -14.26 14.39
N GLU A 45 -3.50 -12.99 14.40
CA GLU A 45 -3.36 -12.19 15.61
C GLU A 45 -4.00 -10.82 15.43
N TRP A 46 -4.80 -10.43 16.41
CA TRP A 46 -5.34 -9.09 16.52
C TRP A 46 -4.62 -8.33 17.63
N LYS A 47 -4.21 -7.10 17.35
CA LYS A 47 -3.59 -6.18 18.33
C LYS A 47 -4.25 -4.83 18.30
N LEU A 48 -4.48 -4.27 19.48
CA LEU A 48 -4.84 -2.86 19.60
C LEU A 48 -3.62 -2.00 19.24
N LYS A 49 -3.82 -1.04 18.32
CA LYS A 49 -2.81 -0.05 18.00
C LYS A 49 -3.08 1.23 18.82
N PRO A 50 -2.12 1.72 19.60
CA PRO A 50 -2.26 3.00 20.28
C PRO A 50 -2.59 4.11 19.27
N THR A 51 -3.59 4.91 19.57
CA THR A 51 -4.02 6.03 18.74
C THR A 51 -4.42 7.20 19.63
N THR A 52 -4.12 8.42 19.18
CA THR A 52 -4.56 9.66 19.78
C THR A 52 -6.00 10.03 19.41
N PHE A 53 -6.58 9.33 18.43
CA PHE A 53 -7.96 9.59 18.00
C PHE A 53 -8.97 8.87 18.89
N TYR A 54 -9.77 9.64 19.59
CA TYR A 54 -10.79 9.12 20.53
C TYR A 54 -12.00 8.51 19.83
N ASN A 55 -12.29 8.94 18.60
CA ASN A 55 -13.48 8.55 17.86
C ASN A 55 -13.27 7.29 16.99
N GLN A 56 -12.24 6.51 17.27
CA GLN A 56 -11.99 5.25 16.56
C GLN A 56 -11.20 4.27 17.41
N VAL A 57 -11.38 2.99 17.14
CA VAL A 57 -10.46 1.93 17.56
C VAL A 57 -9.64 1.51 16.35
N THR A 58 -8.32 1.54 16.49
CA THR A 58 -7.41 1.06 15.45
C THR A 58 -6.83 -0.27 15.88
N LEU A 59 -7.01 -1.28 15.06
CA LEU A 59 -6.54 -2.63 15.27
C LEU A 59 -5.54 -3.00 14.18
N THR A 60 -4.56 -3.80 14.53
CA THR A 60 -3.66 -4.45 13.59
C THR A 60 -4.03 -5.92 13.53
N TYR A 61 -4.27 -6.41 12.34
CA TYR A 61 -4.51 -7.83 12.07
C TYR A 61 -3.29 -8.41 11.36
N HIS A 62 -2.74 -9.48 11.91
CA HIS A 62 -1.65 -10.24 11.33
C HIS A 62 -2.12 -11.64 10.97
N ASP A 63 -1.79 -12.09 9.80
CA ASP A 63 -1.87 -13.49 9.39
C ASP A 63 -0.56 -13.93 8.73
N SER A 64 -0.51 -15.17 8.22
CA SER A 64 0.68 -15.70 7.55
C SER A 64 1.06 -14.96 6.26
N TYR A 65 0.23 -14.09 5.74
CA TYR A 65 0.42 -13.44 4.45
C TYR A 65 0.80 -11.97 4.57
N SER A 66 0.13 -11.22 5.43
CA SER A 66 0.39 -9.78 5.57
C SER A 66 -0.19 -9.19 6.85
N THR A 67 0.19 -7.94 7.09
CA THR A 67 -0.37 -7.10 8.16
C THR A 67 -1.40 -6.16 7.58
N LYS A 68 -2.60 -6.12 8.19
CA LYS A 68 -3.68 -5.24 7.80
C LYS A 68 -4.01 -4.28 8.94
N SER A 69 -4.45 -3.08 8.59
CA SER A 69 -4.93 -2.09 9.55
C SER A 69 -6.45 -2.00 9.48
N VAL A 70 -7.11 -2.15 10.62
CA VAL A 70 -8.56 -2.10 10.73
C VAL A 70 -8.95 -0.96 11.66
N LYS A 71 -9.79 -0.06 11.19
CA LYS A 71 -10.34 1.04 11.97
C LYS A 71 -11.84 0.85 12.14
N VAL A 72 -12.31 0.93 13.36
CA VAL A 72 -13.72 0.79 13.72
C VAL A 72 -14.19 2.12 14.30
N PHE A 73 -15.32 2.61 13.80
CA PHE A 73 -15.93 3.87 14.21
C PHE A 73 -17.24 3.65 14.96
N PRO A 74 -17.67 4.61 15.81
CA PRO A 74 -18.90 4.47 16.59
C PRO A 74 -20.17 4.28 15.76
N ASN A 75 -20.20 4.86 14.56
CA ASN A 75 -21.32 4.77 13.63
C ASN A 75 -21.41 3.41 12.89
N GLY A 76 -20.62 2.43 13.28
CA GLY A 76 -20.56 1.13 12.62
C GLY A 76 -19.70 1.06 11.36
N SER A 77 -19.13 2.18 10.91
CA SER A 77 -18.21 2.15 9.76
C SER A 77 -16.92 1.43 10.11
N ILE A 78 -16.44 0.60 9.19
CA ILE A 78 -15.19 -0.14 9.33
C ILE A 78 -14.33 0.14 8.09
N GLN A 79 -13.09 0.53 8.31
CA GLN A 79 -12.08 0.69 7.25
C GLN A 79 -11.03 -0.41 7.39
N VAL A 80 -10.79 -1.15 6.33
CA VAL A 80 -9.74 -2.16 6.27
C VAL A 80 -8.73 -1.75 5.20
N ALA A 81 -7.45 -1.66 5.59
CA ALA A 81 -6.36 -1.32 4.69
C ALA A 81 -5.28 -2.41 4.70
N GLY A 82 -4.64 -2.65 3.55
CA GLY A 82 -3.60 -3.67 3.39
C GLY A 82 -4.12 -5.03 2.93
N CYS A 83 -5.38 -5.13 2.50
CA CYS A 83 -5.90 -6.33 1.85
C CYS A 83 -5.33 -6.47 0.44
N CYS A 84 -4.91 -7.67 0.09
CA CYS A 84 -4.45 -7.99 -1.27
C CYS A 84 -5.63 -8.32 -2.20
N ASP A 85 -6.74 -8.80 -1.64
CA ASP A 85 -7.96 -9.16 -2.36
C ASP A 85 -9.22 -8.99 -1.50
N LEU A 86 -10.38 -9.22 -2.11
CA LEU A 86 -11.68 -9.10 -1.44
C LEU A 86 -11.94 -10.23 -0.43
N PHE A 87 -11.37 -11.41 -0.62
CA PHE A 87 -11.51 -12.53 0.31
C PHE A 87 -10.80 -12.25 1.62
N ASP A 88 -9.65 -11.58 1.58
CA ASP A 88 -8.94 -11.09 2.76
C ASP A 88 -9.84 -10.16 3.57
N CYS A 89 -10.46 -9.19 2.92
CA CYS A 89 -11.35 -8.25 3.57
C CYS A 89 -12.57 -8.96 4.18
N LYS A 90 -13.21 -9.88 3.43
CA LYS A 90 -14.35 -10.66 3.91
C LYS A 90 -14.00 -11.48 5.16
N ARG A 91 -12.83 -12.14 5.16
CA ARG A 91 -12.35 -12.93 6.30
C ARG A 91 -12.17 -12.06 7.55
N ILE A 92 -11.55 -10.89 7.40
CA ILE A 92 -11.33 -9.94 8.50
C ILE A 92 -12.67 -9.46 9.07
N ILE A 93 -13.59 -9.05 8.22
CA ILE A 93 -14.92 -8.58 8.65
C ILE A 93 -15.70 -9.69 9.34
N THR A 94 -15.66 -10.92 8.84
CA THR A 94 -16.31 -12.06 9.48
C THR A 94 -15.79 -12.32 10.90
N GLN A 95 -14.45 -12.25 11.08
CA GLN A 95 -13.87 -12.41 12.43
C GLN A 95 -14.24 -11.24 13.34
N LEU A 96 -14.25 -10.02 12.82
CA LEU A 96 -14.61 -8.83 13.60
C LEU A 96 -16.07 -8.87 14.04
N ILE A 97 -16.98 -9.33 13.19
CA ILE A 97 -18.40 -9.55 13.54
C ILE A 97 -18.50 -10.59 14.67
N TYR A 98 -17.74 -11.67 14.61
CA TYR A 98 -17.71 -12.66 15.70
C TYR A 98 -17.25 -12.04 17.03
N ILE A 99 -16.21 -11.18 16.99
CA ILE A 99 -15.73 -10.45 18.17
C ILE A 99 -16.84 -9.53 18.72
N PHE A 100 -17.53 -8.79 17.85
CA PHE A 100 -18.64 -7.92 18.28
C PHE A 100 -19.76 -8.70 18.94
N LYS A 101 -20.18 -9.82 18.36
CA LYS A 101 -21.20 -10.68 18.94
C LYS A 101 -20.81 -11.23 20.30
N THR A 102 -19.58 -11.70 20.42
CA THR A 102 -19.11 -12.38 21.62
C THR A 102 -18.84 -11.43 22.78
N PHE A 103 -18.24 -10.27 22.50
CA PHE A 103 -17.73 -9.38 23.56
C PHE A 103 -18.50 -8.07 23.71
N LEU A 104 -19.21 -7.63 22.67
CA LEU A 104 -20.06 -6.46 22.74
C LEU A 104 -21.54 -6.82 22.93
N GLU A 105 -21.87 -8.12 22.98
CA GLU A 105 -23.23 -8.63 23.14
C GLU A 105 -24.19 -8.07 22.06
N MET A 106 -23.67 -7.83 20.86
CA MET A 106 -24.48 -7.34 19.75
C MET A 106 -25.40 -8.47 19.27
N GLU A 107 -26.62 -8.11 18.87
CA GLU A 107 -27.63 -9.05 18.42
C GLU A 107 -27.12 -9.96 17.27
N ASN A 108 -27.77 -11.14 17.14
CA ASN A 108 -27.33 -12.22 16.26
C ASN A 108 -27.21 -11.87 14.76
N GLN A 109 -27.77 -10.76 14.32
CA GLN A 109 -27.64 -10.27 12.95
C GLN A 109 -26.95 -8.91 12.96
N VAL A 110 -25.63 -8.92 12.70
CA VAL A 110 -24.88 -7.72 12.33
C VAL A 110 -24.74 -7.76 10.81
N PRO A 111 -25.66 -7.16 10.06
CA PRO A 111 -25.58 -7.17 8.61
C PRO A 111 -24.41 -6.30 8.17
N VAL A 112 -23.66 -6.76 7.18
CA VAL A 112 -22.77 -5.89 6.40
C VAL A 112 -23.64 -5.23 5.34
N ASP A 113 -24.02 -4.00 5.57
CA ASP A 113 -24.99 -3.29 4.72
C ASP A 113 -24.37 -2.89 3.38
N SER A 114 -23.19 -2.30 3.42
CA SER A 114 -22.51 -1.86 2.21
C SER A 114 -21.03 -2.15 2.25
N PHE A 115 -20.51 -2.65 1.14
CA PHE A 115 -19.10 -2.87 0.92
C PHE A 115 -18.66 -2.16 -0.34
N ARG A 116 -17.61 -1.35 -0.24
CA ARG A 116 -17.00 -0.72 -1.40
C ARG A 116 -15.49 -0.68 -1.30
N VAL A 117 -14.83 -0.80 -2.42
CA VAL A 117 -13.41 -0.47 -2.55
C VAL A 117 -13.28 1.05 -2.60
N VAL A 118 -12.52 1.62 -1.68
CA VAL A 118 -12.32 3.08 -1.56
C VAL A 118 -11.06 3.52 -2.27
N MET A 119 -10.04 2.66 -2.28
CA MET A 119 -8.76 2.95 -2.91
C MET A 119 -8.00 1.66 -3.21
N ILE A 120 -7.43 1.62 -4.40
CA ILE A 120 -6.46 0.60 -4.82
C ILE A 120 -5.10 1.29 -4.97
N ASN A 121 -4.08 0.71 -4.35
CA ASN A 121 -2.68 1.07 -4.56
C ASN A 121 -2.01 0.00 -5.42
N SER A 122 -1.29 0.41 -6.45
CA SER A 122 -0.64 -0.50 -7.38
C SER A 122 0.81 -0.11 -7.58
N ASN A 123 1.67 -1.11 -7.71
CA ASN A 123 3.09 -0.96 -7.96
C ASN A 123 3.44 -1.59 -9.30
N PHE A 124 4.20 -0.87 -10.10
CA PHE A 124 4.74 -1.32 -11.38
C PHE A 124 6.24 -1.08 -11.44
N SER A 125 6.92 -1.76 -12.35
CA SER A 125 8.34 -1.52 -12.65
C SER A 125 8.52 -1.43 -14.15
N LEU A 126 9.25 -0.41 -14.60
CA LEU A 126 9.66 -0.25 -16.00
C LEU A 126 10.90 -1.11 -16.33
N ASN A 127 11.55 -1.68 -15.30
CA ASN A 127 12.78 -2.47 -15.40
C ASN A 127 13.99 -1.70 -15.98
N TYR A 128 13.98 -0.38 -15.91
CA TYR A 128 15.11 0.49 -16.24
C TYR A 128 15.07 1.77 -15.39
N ASN A 129 16.22 2.39 -15.21
CA ASN A 129 16.33 3.65 -14.49
C ASN A 129 15.85 4.83 -15.35
N ILE A 130 15.35 5.87 -14.70
CA ILE A 130 14.81 7.06 -15.34
C ILE A 130 15.33 8.35 -14.72
N ASN A 131 15.44 9.39 -15.56
CA ASN A 131 15.82 10.71 -15.14
C ASN A 131 14.60 11.51 -14.69
N LEU A 132 14.45 11.70 -13.37
CA LEU A 132 13.29 12.36 -12.77
C LEU A 132 13.13 13.81 -13.18
N MET A 133 14.23 14.55 -13.42
CA MET A 133 14.17 15.94 -13.91
C MET A 133 13.53 16.02 -15.29
N LYS A 134 13.90 15.09 -16.18
CA LYS A 134 13.31 15.01 -17.52
C LYS A 134 11.84 14.57 -17.48
N VAL A 135 11.50 13.63 -16.59
CA VAL A 135 10.09 13.23 -16.33
C VAL A 135 9.28 14.44 -15.89
N ALA A 136 9.74 15.16 -14.86
CA ALA A 136 9.02 16.32 -14.34
C ALA A 136 8.80 17.36 -15.46
N LYS A 137 9.85 17.73 -16.17
CA LYS A 137 9.78 18.70 -17.27
C LYS A 137 8.84 18.25 -18.40
N HIS A 138 8.87 16.97 -18.78
CA HIS A 138 8.00 16.43 -19.82
C HIS A 138 6.52 16.58 -19.44
N PHE A 139 6.15 16.17 -18.25
CA PHE A 139 4.76 16.26 -17.78
C PHE A 139 4.31 17.69 -17.44
N GLU A 140 5.23 18.58 -17.04
CA GLU A 140 4.96 20.01 -16.85
C GLU A 140 4.61 20.71 -18.17
N ASN A 141 5.18 20.27 -19.29
CA ASN A 141 4.84 20.77 -20.62
C ASN A 141 3.39 20.43 -21.04
N HIS A 142 2.74 19.49 -20.34
CA HIS A 142 1.36 19.08 -20.55
C HIS A 142 0.50 19.43 -19.32
N SER A 143 0.70 20.63 -18.78
CA SER A 143 0.05 21.09 -17.53
C SER A 143 -1.47 21.28 -17.62
N ASP A 144 -2.03 21.24 -18.82
CA ASP A 144 -3.47 21.19 -19.09
C ASP A 144 -4.10 19.84 -18.65
N ILE A 145 -3.33 18.77 -18.64
CA ILE A 145 -3.76 17.42 -18.27
C ILE A 145 -3.17 17.00 -16.93
N PHE A 146 -1.89 17.31 -16.69
CA PHE A 146 -1.12 16.80 -15.58
C PHE A 146 -0.77 17.87 -14.56
N LYS A 147 -1.04 17.61 -13.28
CA LYS A 147 -0.54 18.40 -12.17
C LYS A 147 0.71 17.74 -11.62
N VAL A 148 1.87 18.34 -11.86
CA VAL A 148 3.16 17.79 -11.47
C VAL A 148 3.65 18.41 -10.16
N SER A 149 4.26 17.60 -9.31
CA SER A 149 5.00 18.06 -8.13
C SER A 149 6.28 17.25 -8.00
N PHE A 150 7.41 17.93 -8.01
CA PHE A 150 8.73 17.34 -7.83
C PHE A 150 9.56 18.16 -6.86
N GLU A 151 9.71 17.65 -5.66
CA GLU A 151 10.49 18.26 -4.56
C GLU A 151 11.51 17.21 -4.07
N PRO A 152 12.66 17.03 -4.74
CA PRO A 152 13.60 15.94 -4.47
C PRO A 152 14.13 15.92 -3.03
N ASP A 153 14.25 17.09 -2.39
CA ASP A 153 14.71 17.21 -1.01
C ASP A 153 13.70 16.67 0.03
N ARG A 154 12.43 16.59 -0.35
CA ARG A 154 11.34 16.11 0.53
C ARG A 154 10.84 14.73 0.16
N TYR A 155 10.83 14.41 -1.13
CA TYR A 155 10.30 13.16 -1.65
C TYR A 155 10.98 12.77 -2.96
N SER A 156 11.59 11.60 -2.97
CA SER A 156 12.43 11.09 -4.05
C SER A 156 11.67 10.59 -5.30
N ALA A 157 10.46 11.08 -5.54
CA ALA A 157 9.67 10.73 -6.72
C ALA A 157 8.98 11.95 -7.33
N VAL A 158 8.79 11.93 -8.64
CA VAL A 158 7.88 12.84 -9.34
C VAL A 158 6.46 12.39 -9.09
N LYS A 159 5.62 13.26 -8.53
CA LYS A 159 4.17 13.03 -8.36
C LYS A 159 3.42 13.69 -9.50
N ILE A 160 2.57 12.93 -10.15
CA ILE A 160 1.74 13.36 -11.27
C ILE A 160 0.30 13.04 -10.93
N LYS A 161 -0.55 14.06 -10.87
CA LYS A 161 -1.99 13.90 -10.66
C LYS A 161 -2.72 14.20 -11.95
N PHE A 162 -3.63 13.33 -12.33
CA PHE A 162 -4.46 13.49 -13.52
C PHE A 162 -5.68 12.59 -13.48
N GLN A 163 -6.65 12.89 -14.32
CA GLN A 163 -7.85 12.10 -14.53
C GLN A 163 -7.66 11.26 -15.79
N PRO A 164 -7.61 9.90 -15.71
CA PRO A 164 -7.32 9.06 -16.88
C PRO A 164 -8.38 9.12 -17.98
N ALA A 165 -9.64 9.34 -17.62
CA ALA A 165 -10.76 9.56 -18.53
C ALA A 165 -11.86 10.37 -17.82
N GLN A 166 -12.77 10.95 -18.60
CA GLN A 166 -13.80 11.86 -18.09
C GLN A 166 -14.72 11.21 -17.01
N ASP A 167 -14.93 9.91 -17.09
CA ASP A 167 -15.75 9.12 -16.17
C ASP A 167 -14.94 8.47 -15.04
N MET A 168 -13.63 8.74 -14.93
CA MET A 168 -12.72 8.15 -13.95
C MET A 168 -12.34 9.17 -12.87
N LYS A 169 -11.89 8.67 -11.72
CA LYS A 169 -11.34 9.50 -10.66
C LYS A 169 -9.97 10.08 -11.01
N GLU A 170 -9.67 11.23 -10.41
CA GLU A 170 -8.30 11.74 -10.38
C GLU A 170 -7.43 10.79 -9.58
N ILE A 171 -6.34 10.32 -10.18
CA ILE A 171 -5.34 9.44 -9.57
C ILE A 171 -4.03 10.16 -9.38
N THR A 172 -3.19 9.62 -8.51
CA THR A 172 -1.82 10.12 -8.30
C THR A 172 -0.83 9.02 -8.68
N THR A 173 0.07 9.33 -9.59
CA THR A 173 1.18 8.46 -9.95
C THR A 173 2.47 9.03 -9.37
N SER A 174 3.23 8.20 -8.65
CA SER A 174 4.57 8.52 -8.15
C SER A 174 5.60 7.71 -8.92
N ILE A 175 6.54 8.39 -9.56
CA ILE A 175 7.58 7.80 -10.41
C ILE A 175 8.93 7.98 -9.75
N PHE A 176 9.65 6.89 -9.53
CA PHE A 176 10.96 6.85 -8.88
C PHE A 176 12.08 6.66 -9.90
N SER A 177 13.29 7.13 -9.58
CA SER A 177 14.49 7.02 -10.44
C SER A 177 14.83 5.57 -10.84
N THR A 178 14.45 4.61 -10.01
CA THR A 178 14.63 3.17 -10.27
C THR A 178 13.62 2.60 -11.29
N GLY A 179 12.78 3.42 -11.91
CA GLY A 179 11.71 2.98 -12.80
C GLY A 179 10.50 2.37 -12.09
N LYS A 180 10.46 2.41 -10.77
CA LYS A 180 9.26 2.00 -10.01
C LYS A 180 8.19 3.08 -10.12
N ILE A 181 6.94 2.64 -10.32
CA ILE A 181 5.75 3.50 -10.43
C ILE A 181 4.73 3.02 -9.40
N ILE A 182 4.22 3.96 -8.61
CA ILE A 182 3.12 3.71 -7.67
C ILE A 182 1.92 4.53 -8.12
N ILE A 183 0.78 3.88 -8.34
CA ILE A 183 -0.49 4.54 -8.63
C ILE A 183 -1.41 4.41 -7.42
N THR A 184 -1.95 5.54 -6.96
CA THR A 184 -2.85 5.63 -5.81
C THR A 184 -4.08 6.46 -6.14
N GLY A 185 -5.15 6.26 -5.36
CA GLY A 185 -6.39 7.03 -5.50
C GLY A 185 -7.44 6.40 -6.42
N ALA A 186 -7.10 5.35 -7.16
CA ALA A 186 -8.04 4.60 -7.98
C ALA A 186 -9.02 3.78 -7.12
N GLU A 187 -10.25 3.63 -7.58
CA GLU A 187 -11.26 2.74 -6.98
C GLU A 187 -11.43 1.45 -7.79
N THR A 188 -10.96 1.44 -9.03
CA THR A 188 -11.11 0.31 -9.96
C THR A 188 -9.77 -0.06 -10.60
N LEU A 189 -9.65 -1.35 -11.00
CA LEU A 189 -8.49 -1.81 -11.78
C LEU A 189 -8.45 -1.16 -13.17
N LYS A 190 -9.62 -0.77 -13.72
CA LYS A 190 -9.71 -0.04 -14.99
C LYS A 190 -8.98 1.30 -14.90
N GLU A 191 -9.20 2.07 -13.82
CA GLU A 191 -8.51 3.35 -13.59
C GLU A 191 -6.99 3.14 -13.47
N ILE A 192 -6.55 2.09 -12.78
CA ILE A 192 -5.13 1.73 -12.67
C ILE A 192 -4.54 1.42 -14.06
N ALA A 193 -5.21 0.60 -14.86
CA ALA A 193 -4.73 0.21 -16.19
C ALA A 193 -4.64 1.42 -17.14
N PHE A 194 -5.65 2.28 -17.15
CA PHE A 194 -5.64 3.51 -17.96
C PHE A 194 -4.55 4.45 -17.50
N GLY A 195 -4.43 4.68 -16.18
CA GLY A 195 -3.39 5.53 -15.61
C GLY A 195 -1.99 5.04 -15.96
N TYR A 196 -1.73 3.74 -15.83
CA TYR A 196 -0.45 3.15 -16.22
C TYR A 196 -0.16 3.32 -17.70
N ASN A 197 -1.14 3.03 -18.57
CA ASN A 197 -0.96 3.14 -20.03
C ASN A 197 -0.62 4.57 -20.44
N ILE A 198 -1.32 5.58 -19.91
CA ILE A 198 -1.04 6.99 -20.21
C ILE A 198 0.38 7.35 -19.80
N ILE A 199 0.77 7.04 -18.56
CA ILE A 199 2.12 7.34 -18.07
C ILE A 199 3.19 6.61 -18.89
N ASN A 200 2.98 5.34 -19.21
CA ASN A 200 3.92 4.54 -19.99
C ASN A 200 4.05 5.05 -21.43
N GLN A 201 2.96 5.51 -22.05
CA GLN A 201 2.98 6.13 -23.37
C GLN A 201 3.86 7.38 -23.35
N HIS A 202 3.62 8.34 -22.44
CA HIS A 202 4.40 9.55 -22.31
C HIS A 202 5.89 9.30 -22.05
N ILE A 203 6.21 8.29 -21.22
CA ILE A 203 7.61 7.91 -20.98
C ILE A 203 8.26 7.32 -22.24
N ASN A 204 7.50 6.59 -23.08
CA ASN A 204 8.03 6.01 -24.32
C ASN A 204 8.18 7.03 -25.43
N GLU A 205 7.36 8.09 -25.45
CA GLU A 205 7.46 9.19 -26.42
C GLU A 205 8.73 10.02 -26.23
N GLU A 206 9.35 9.98 -25.05
CA GLU A 206 10.54 10.75 -24.71
C GLU A 206 11.71 9.81 -24.30
N PRO A 207 12.45 9.25 -25.28
CA PRO A 207 13.52 8.28 -25.01
C PRO A 207 14.62 8.80 -24.07
N GLN A 208 14.79 10.13 -24.00
CA GLN A 208 15.79 10.75 -23.12
C GLN A 208 15.44 10.64 -21.62
N ILE A 209 14.21 10.27 -21.28
CA ILE A 209 13.80 9.97 -19.91
C ILE A 209 14.53 8.71 -19.40
N ARG A 210 14.78 7.73 -20.27
CA ARG A 210 15.54 6.53 -19.91
C ARG A 210 16.99 6.88 -19.63
N VAL A 211 17.48 6.41 -18.51
CA VAL A 211 18.91 6.42 -18.22
C VAL A 211 19.48 5.16 -18.84
N SER A 212 20.38 5.31 -19.82
CA SER A 212 21.17 4.17 -20.30
C SER A 212 21.85 3.51 -19.10
N PRO A 213 21.90 2.16 -19.02
CA PRO A 213 22.72 1.54 -18.02
C PRO A 213 24.10 2.14 -18.18
N THR A 214 24.54 2.91 -17.22
CA THR A 214 25.96 3.21 -17.06
C THR A 214 26.59 1.84 -16.99
N GLU A 215 27.58 1.52 -17.83
CA GLU A 215 28.40 0.33 -17.60
C GLU A 215 28.65 0.30 -16.11
N GLU A 216 28.23 -0.77 -15.44
CA GLU A 216 28.50 -0.93 -14.03
C GLU A 216 30.00 -0.86 -13.90
N LYS A 217 30.53 0.36 -13.68
CA LYS A 217 31.88 0.52 -13.18
C LYS A 217 31.82 -0.22 -11.87
N ASP A 218 32.59 -1.27 -11.77
CA ASP A 218 32.69 -2.08 -10.57
C ASP A 218 32.77 -1.09 -9.39
N VAL A 219 31.80 -1.20 -8.45
CA VAL A 219 31.69 -0.28 -7.33
C VAL A 219 33.02 -0.19 -6.59
N PHE A 220 33.81 -1.26 -6.62
CA PHE A 220 35.16 -1.33 -6.10
C PHE A 220 36.16 -0.48 -6.90
N ASP A 221 36.07 -0.42 -8.23
CA ASP A 221 36.93 0.41 -9.06
C ASP A 221 36.68 1.92 -8.84
N VAL A 222 35.43 2.31 -8.60
CA VAL A 222 35.04 3.69 -8.29
C VAL A 222 35.40 4.07 -6.85
N PHE A 223 35.25 3.16 -5.90
CA PHE A 223 35.42 3.45 -4.48
C PHE A 223 36.90 3.44 -4.05
N LEU A 224 37.72 2.62 -4.66
CA LEU A 224 39.14 2.45 -4.30
C LEU A 224 40.12 3.09 -5.29
N GLY A 225 39.67 3.57 -6.46
CA GLY A 225 40.54 4.10 -7.50
C GLY A 225 41.55 3.09 -8.04
N HIS A 226 41.37 1.81 -7.73
CA HIS A 226 42.25 0.72 -8.09
C HIS A 226 41.47 -0.41 -8.77
N LYS A 227 42.06 -1.01 -9.79
CA LYS A 227 41.51 -2.21 -10.39
C LYS A 227 41.59 -3.36 -9.39
N CYS A 228 40.52 -4.14 -9.25
CA CYS A 228 40.49 -5.27 -8.31
C CYS A 228 41.41 -6.41 -8.70
N GLU A 229 41.70 -6.58 -10.00
CA GLU A 229 42.55 -7.65 -10.50
C GLU A 229 43.95 -7.74 -9.83
N PRO A 230 44.71 -6.64 -9.69
CA PRO A 230 46.00 -6.68 -9.01
C PRO A 230 45.88 -7.07 -7.53
N MET A 231 44.78 -6.67 -6.86
CA MET A 231 44.56 -7.03 -5.47
C MET A 231 44.20 -8.52 -5.34
N ILE A 232 43.37 -9.04 -6.24
CA ILE A 232 42.99 -10.45 -6.31
C ILE A 232 44.21 -11.31 -6.59
N GLU A 233 45.08 -10.94 -7.53
CA GLU A 233 46.33 -11.65 -7.81
C GLU A 233 47.27 -11.64 -6.60
N HIS A 234 47.38 -10.50 -5.92
CA HIS A 234 48.18 -10.41 -4.70
C HIS A 234 47.67 -11.32 -3.59
N LEU A 235 46.36 -11.40 -3.39
CA LEU A 235 45.73 -12.29 -2.41
C LEU A 235 45.88 -13.76 -2.79
N ARG A 236 45.75 -14.10 -4.08
CA ARG A 236 46.03 -15.46 -4.59
C ARG A 236 47.48 -15.86 -4.35
N GLY A 237 48.44 -14.95 -4.60
CA GLY A 237 49.87 -15.18 -4.33
C GLY A 237 50.19 -15.39 -2.85
N LYS A 238 49.31 -14.92 -1.93
CA LYS A 238 49.40 -15.15 -0.48
C LYS A 238 48.61 -16.34 0.03
N GLY A 239 48.07 -17.20 -0.84
CA GLY A 239 47.39 -18.43 -0.47
C GLY A 239 45.90 -18.30 -0.11
N PHE A 240 45.28 -17.15 -0.36
CA PHE A 240 43.84 -16.91 -0.13
C PHE A 240 42.96 -17.39 -1.30
N GLN A 241 43.26 -18.56 -1.86
CA GLN A 241 42.53 -19.10 -3.03
C GLN A 241 41.07 -19.49 -2.73
N SER A 242 40.77 -19.90 -1.50
CA SER A 242 39.41 -20.37 -1.13
C SER A 242 38.38 -19.28 -0.93
N TRP A 243 38.77 -18.02 -0.89
CA TRP A 243 37.88 -16.87 -0.66
C TRP A 243 37.51 -16.13 -1.96
N LEU A 244 38.05 -16.56 -3.10
CA LEU A 244 37.96 -15.87 -4.39
C LEU A 244 37.27 -16.72 -5.48
N GLN A 245 36.49 -17.72 -5.07
CA GLN A 245 35.59 -18.47 -5.97
C GLN A 245 34.18 -17.91 -5.97
#